data_ce24ef9849be65bb91e316a974916b1d
#
_entry.id   ce24ef9849be65bb91e316a974916b1d
#
_cell.length_a   1.000
_cell.length_b   1.000
_cell.length_c   1.000
_cell.angle_alpha   90.00
_cell.angle_beta   90.00
_cell.angle_gamma   90.00
#
_symmetry.space_group_name_H-M   'P 1'
#
loop_
_entity.id
_entity.type
_entity.pdbx_description
1 polymer ?
#
loop_
_entity_poly.entity_id
_entity_poly.type
_entity_poly.pdbx_seq_one_letter_code
_entity_poly.pdbx_strand_id
1 'polypeptide(L)'
;LRSGWTKGTPLVDPMCGSGTLLIEAAQMEAQIAPQLHRLHWGFDCWKGHNQDAWDKVKAEAAQQAETYFNQNLKPHFYGFDLDHRVLKKAQKNAQNAGVAHLIQWKQGDVAALKNPSPDEVGTVICNPPYGERLGTTPALIALYSVFGQRLKNEFGGWNASIFSSESTLLDCLRMRSHRQFKAKNGPLDCVQKNYQISERKESSVENPLEFDRTSTVAVDFANRLQKNIKKIEKWAKQQGLDA
;
A
#
# COMPACT_ATOMS: atom_id res chain seq x y z
N LEU A 1 3.60 -9.86 8.00
CA LEU A 1 4.14 -11.23 7.87
C LEU A 1 4.02 -11.77 6.43
N ARG A 2 2.85 -11.66 5.77
CA ARG A 2 2.65 -12.18 4.41
C ARG A 2 3.15 -11.25 3.31
N SER A 3 3.47 -10.00 3.62
CA SER A 3 3.96 -9.01 2.65
C SER A 3 5.37 -9.27 2.15
N GLY A 4 6.15 -10.04 2.89
CA GLY A 4 7.58 -10.22 2.65
C GLY A 4 8.45 -9.10 3.24
N TRP A 5 7.86 -8.13 3.97
CA TRP A 5 8.62 -7.12 4.67
C TRP A 5 9.52 -7.75 5.74
N THR A 6 10.74 -7.25 5.83
CA THR A 6 11.77 -7.69 6.80
C THR A 6 12.03 -6.54 7.78
N LYS A 7 12.15 -6.86 9.07
CA LYS A 7 12.52 -5.88 10.10
C LYS A 7 13.81 -5.15 9.73
N GLY A 8 13.89 -3.87 10.06
CA GLY A 8 15.02 -3.02 9.73
C GLY A 8 15.04 -2.50 8.29
N THR A 9 14.06 -2.87 7.44
CA THR A 9 13.95 -2.34 6.08
C THR A 9 12.81 -1.34 5.95
N PRO A 10 12.91 -0.35 5.02
CA PRO A 10 11.86 0.62 4.81
C PRO A 10 10.50 -0.01 4.49
N LEU A 11 9.44 0.53 5.10
CA LEU A 11 8.06 0.18 4.82
C LEU A 11 7.25 1.42 4.48
N VAL A 12 6.59 1.42 3.32
CA VAL A 12 5.81 2.55 2.81
C VAL A 12 4.36 2.15 2.65
N ASP A 13 3.44 2.95 3.19
CA ASP A 13 2.00 2.85 2.92
C ASP A 13 1.51 4.16 2.29
N PRO A 14 1.25 4.17 0.96
CA PRO A 14 0.91 5.37 0.21
C PRO A 14 -0.56 5.83 0.37
N MET A 15 -1.41 5.05 1.00
CA MET A 15 -2.82 5.37 1.30
C MET A 15 -3.17 4.81 2.68
N CYS A 16 -2.41 5.28 3.70
CA CYS A 16 -2.30 4.64 5.01
C CYS A 16 -3.55 4.75 5.88
N GLY A 17 -4.49 5.61 5.56
CA GLY A 17 -5.67 5.81 6.37
C GLY A 17 -5.32 6.14 7.82
N SER A 18 -5.87 5.40 8.77
CA SER A 18 -5.59 5.54 10.21
C SER A 18 -4.22 5.01 10.66
N GLY A 19 -3.38 4.55 9.72
CA GLY A 19 -2.02 4.11 9.96
C GLY A 19 -1.87 2.68 10.47
N THR A 20 -2.91 1.88 10.46
CA THR A 20 -2.94 0.55 11.10
C THR A 20 -1.79 -0.34 10.65
N LEU A 21 -1.53 -0.46 9.33
CA LEU A 21 -0.49 -1.36 8.81
C LEU A 21 0.92 -0.96 9.27
N LEU A 22 1.21 0.35 9.25
CA LEU A 22 2.52 0.87 9.68
C LEU A 22 2.70 0.79 11.20
N ILE A 23 1.66 1.08 11.96
CA ILE A 23 1.68 1.01 13.43
C ILE A 23 1.94 -0.44 13.89
N GLU A 24 1.21 -1.41 13.34
CA GLU A 24 1.42 -2.82 13.63
C GLU A 24 2.84 -3.28 13.24
N ALA A 25 3.34 -2.85 12.08
CA ALA A 25 4.70 -3.18 11.66
C ALA A 25 5.75 -2.56 12.58
N ALA A 26 5.57 -1.29 12.97
CA ALA A 26 6.46 -0.60 13.90
C ALA A 26 6.44 -1.25 15.30
N GLN A 27 5.28 -1.68 15.80
CA GLN A 27 5.18 -2.45 17.04
C GLN A 27 5.87 -3.82 16.94
N MET A 28 5.71 -4.51 15.79
CA MET A 28 6.42 -5.77 15.55
C MET A 28 7.94 -5.59 15.56
N GLU A 29 8.43 -4.51 14.97
CA GLU A 29 9.85 -4.18 14.98
C GLU A 29 10.34 -3.84 16.39
N ALA A 30 9.61 -2.99 17.08
CA ALA A 30 9.87 -2.58 18.45
C ALA A 30 9.65 -3.68 19.49
N GLN A 31 9.27 -4.89 19.07
CA GLN A 31 8.93 -6.00 19.96
C GLN A 31 7.87 -5.63 21.02
N ILE A 32 7.02 -4.66 20.72
CA ILE A 32 5.90 -4.28 21.56
C ILE A 32 4.77 -5.28 21.33
N ALA A 33 4.39 -5.99 22.38
CA ALA A 33 3.26 -6.91 22.31
C ALA A 33 1.96 -6.16 22.02
N PRO A 34 1.07 -6.70 21.13
CA PRO A 34 -0.19 -6.07 20.83
C PRO A 34 -0.99 -5.77 22.09
N GLN A 35 -1.46 -4.54 22.21
CA GLN A 35 -2.27 -4.08 23.36
C GLN A 35 -1.59 -4.21 24.73
N LEU A 36 -0.25 -4.16 24.81
CA LEU A 36 0.53 -4.26 26.05
C LEU A 36 0.00 -3.31 27.15
N HIS A 37 -0.47 -2.11 26.77
CA HIS A 37 -1.00 -1.10 27.69
C HIS A 37 -2.50 -1.23 27.98
N ARG A 38 -3.13 -2.30 27.52
CA ARG A 38 -4.54 -2.54 27.81
C ARG A 38 -4.75 -2.91 29.27
N LEU A 39 -5.66 -2.20 29.95
CA LEU A 39 -5.92 -2.40 31.37
C LEU A 39 -6.88 -3.57 31.65
N HIS A 40 -7.86 -3.80 30.75
CA HIS A 40 -8.88 -4.83 30.96
C HIS A 40 -8.96 -5.77 29.75
N TRP A 41 -9.00 -7.06 30.04
CA TRP A 41 -9.08 -8.12 29.07
C TRP A 41 -10.39 -8.90 29.20
N GLY A 42 -10.90 -9.43 28.12
CA GLY A 42 -12.17 -10.17 28.14
C GLY A 42 -12.14 -11.45 28.99
N PHE A 43 -10.96 -11.92 29.35
CA PHE A 43 -10.76 -13.11 30.19
C PHE A 43 -10.47 -12.81 31.67
N ASP A 44 -10.40 -11.54 32.08
CA ASP A 44 -10.07 -11.18 33.48
C ASP A 44 -11.06 -11.80 34.50
N CYS A 45 -12.33 -11.93 34.10
CA CYS A 45 -13.38 -12.50 34.94
C CYS A 45 -13.56 -14.03 34.71
N TRP A 46 -12.73 -14.67 33.91
CA TRP A 46 -12.85 -16.11 33.68
C TRP A 46 -12.33 -16.90 34.87
N LYS A 47 -13.11 -17.88 35.36
CA LYS A 47 -12.75 -18.67 36.57
C LYS A 47 -11.45 -19.46 36.46
N GLY A 48 -11.01 -19.77 35.24
CA GLY A 48 -9.72 -20.44 34.97
C GLY A 48 -8.57 -19.46 34.74
N HIS A 49 -8.77 -18.15 34.90
CA HIS A 49 -7.71 -17.15 34.71
C HIS A 49 -6.68 -17.26 35.85
N ASN A 50 -5.40 -17.30 35.46
CA ASN A 50 -4.29 -17.26 36.41
C ASN A 50 -3.61 -15.90 36.31
N GLN A 51 -3.90 -15.03 37.28
CA GLN A 51 -3.43 -13.64 37.30
C GLN A 51 -1.89 -13.59 37.41
N ASP A 52 -1.27 -14.44 38.25
CA ASP A 52 0.18 -14.44 38.42
C ASP A 52 0.92 -14.82 37.15
N ALA A 53 0.39 -15.81 36.41
CA ALA A 53 0.96 -16.22 35.13
C ALA A 53 0.80 -15.09 34.09
N TRP A 54 -0.36 -14.42 34.06
CA TRP A 54 -0.62 -13.31 33.18
C TRP A 54 0.30 -12.10 33.46
N ASP A 55 0.51 -11.77 34.73
CA ASP A 55 1.41 -10.67 35.14
C ASP A 55 2.87 -10.94 34.77
N LYS A 56 3.33 -12.19 34.86
CA LYS A 56 4.64 -12.58 34.33
C LYS A 56 4.76 -12.36 32.84
N VAL A 57 3.79 -12.82 32.06
CA VAL A 57 3.78 -12.63 30.58
C VAL A 57 3.79 -11.14 30.23
N LYS A 58 3.01 -10.30 30.92
CA LYS A 58 3.03 -8.84 30.70
C LYS A 58 4.39 -8.23 31.06
N ALA A 59 4.99 -8.63 32.17
CA ALA A 59 6.30 -8.14 32.59
C ALA A 59 7.40 -8.49 31.59
N GLU A 60 7.43 -9.73 31.09
CA GLU A 60 8.37 -10.17 30.04
C GLU A 60 8.18 -9.35 28.75
N ALA A 61 6.93 -9.15 28.32
CA ALA A 61 6.62 -8.34 27.14
C ALA A 61 7.04 -6.87 27.31
N ALA A 62 6.85 -6.30 28.50
CA ALA A 62 7.27 -4.93 28.80
C ALA A 62 8.81 -4.81 28.78
N GLN A 63 9.52 -5.77 29.33
CA GLN A 63 10.99 -5.82 29.32
C GLN A 63 11.55 -5.91 27.89
N GLN A 64 10.93 -6.72 27.03
CA GLN A 64 11.32 -6.82 25.62
C GLN A 64 11.15 -5.49 24.90
N ALA A 65 10.01 -4.81 25.10
CA ALA A 65 9.77 -3.50 24.52
C ALA A 65 10.77 -2.44 24.99
N GLU A 66 11.11 -2.42 26.30
CA GLU A 66 12.08 -1.49 26.85
C GLU A 66 13.50 -1.69 26.29
N THR A 67 13.91 -2.95 26.12
CA THR A 67 15.20 -3.28 25.50
C THR A 67 15.32 -2.72 24.08
N TYR A 68 14.22 -2.70 23.35
CA TYR A 68 14.18 -2.15 21.99
C TYR A 68 14.23 -0.61 21.98
N PHE A 69 13.52 0.06 22.87
CA PHE A 69 13.51 1.53 22.96
C PHE A 69 14.91 2.12 23.26
N ASN A 70 15.78 1.34 23.91
CA ASN A 70 17.15 1.72 24.17
C ASN A 70 18.08 1.62 22.93
N GLN A 71 17.58 1.07 21.81
CA GLN A 71 18.29 1.01 20.55
C GLN A 71 17.91 2.24 19.69
N ASN A 72 18.74 3.18 19.55
CA ASN A 72 18.54 4.45 18.82
C ASN A 72 18.18 4.21 17.32
N LEU A 73 16.94 3.75 17.04
CA LEU A 73 16.50 3.38 15.70
C LEU A 73 16.10 4.61 14.89
N LYS A 74 16.54 4.60 13.64
CA LYS A 74 16.09 5.62 12.67
C LYS A 74 14.67 5.32 12.20
N PRO A 75 13.84 6.35 11.97
CA PRO A 75 12.53 6.17 11.36
C PRO A 75 12.67 5.61 9.94
N HIS A 76 12.01 4.49 9.63
CA HIS A 76 11.99 3.90 8.30
C HIS A 76 10.59 3.40 7.89
N PHE A 77 9.57 3.85 8.63
CA PHE A 77 8.16 3.67 8.27
C PHE A 77 7.63 4.98 7.69
N TYR A 78 6.96 4.91 6.53
CA TYR A 78 6.50 6.10 5.82
C TYR A 78 5.02 5.95 5.45
N GLY A 79 4.18 6.83 6.01
CA GLY A 79 2.75 6.84 5.75
C GLY A 79 2.33 8.08 4.95
N PHE A 80 1.60 7.85 3.86
CA PHE A 80 1.03 8.92 3.05
C PHE A 80 -0.49 8.76 3.00
N ASP A 81 -1.20 9.87 2.95
CA ASP A 81 -2.62 9.91 2.68
C ASP A 81 -3.01 11.27 2.09
N LEU A 82 -4.05 11.31 1.29
CA LEU A 82 -4.58 12.54 0.72
C LEU A 82 -5.27 13.41 1.77
N ASP A 83 -5.97 12.79 2.74
CA ASP A 83 -6.72 13.50 3.78
C ASP A 83 -5.87 13.74 5.04
N HIS A 84 -5.49 14.99 5.26
CA HIS A 84 -4.74 15.41 6.44
C HIS A 84 -5.44 15.10 7.78
N ARG A 85 -6.79 15.03 7.80
CA ARG A 85 -7.55 14.71 9.00
C ARG A 85 -7.36 13.25 9.41
N VAL A 86 -7.25 12.38 8.40
CA VAL A 86 -6.96 10.96 8.61
C VAL A 86 -5.54 10.78 9.10
N LEU A 87 -4.56 11.52 8.55
CA LEU A 87 -3.19 11.52 9.03
C LEU A 87 -3.05 11.98 10.49
N LYS A 88 -3.81 12.99 10.92
CA LYS A 88 -3.86 13.37 12.34
C LYS A 88 -4.32 12.23 13.24
N LYS A 89 -5.31 11.45 12.78
CA LYS A 89 -5.75 10.23 13.50
C LYS A 89 -4.64 9.17 13.52
N ALA A 90 -3.96 8.95 12.40
CA ALA A 90 -2.84 8.02 12.31
C ALA A 90 -1.71 8.40 13.28
N GLN A 91 -1.33 9.69 13.32
CA GLN A 91 -0.34 10.21 14.28
C GLN A 91 -0.76 9.96 15.74
N LYS A 92 -2.02 10.23 16.07
CA LYS A 92 -2.54 9.99 17.41
C LYS A 92 -2.54 8.51 17.76
N ASN A 93 -2.90 7.64 16.81
CA ASN A 93 -2.87 6.20 16.99
C ASN A 93 -1.43 5.70 17.22
N ALA A 94 -0.45 6.21 16.46
CA ALA A 94 0.96 5.89 16.63
C ALA A 94 1.52 6.34 17.98
N GLN A 95 1.09 7.52 18.47
CA GLN A 95 1.42 8.00 19.82
C GLN A 95 0.88 7.05 20.88
N ASN A 96 -0.39 6.68 20.78
CA ASN A 96 -1.04 5.76 21.73
C ASN A 96 -0.40 4.36 21.71
N ALA A 97 0.13 3.95 20.56
CA ALA A 97 0.82 2.68 20.37
C ALA A 97 2.32 2.72 20.77
N GLY A 98 2.85 3.91 21.16
CA GLY A 98 4.25 4.07 21.57
C GLY A 98 5.28 4.07 20.43
N VAL A 99 4.84 4.13 19.16
CA VAL A 99 5.73 3.99 17.98
C VAL A 99 5.78 5.23 17.09
N ALA A 100 5.29 6.37 17.56
CA ALA A 100 5.22 7.60 16.76
C ALA A 100 6.60 8.07 16.24
N HIS A 101 7.66 7.83 16.99
CA HIS A 101 9.03 8.21 16.64
C HIS A 101 9.62 7.39 15.49
N LEU A 102 9.04 6.24 15.16
CA LEU A 102 9.48 5.34 14.09
C LEU A 102 8.83 5.67 12.75
N ILE A 103 7.73 6.45 12.73
CA ILE A 103 6.88 6.63 11.56
C ILE A 103 6.86 8.08 11.12
N GLN A 104 7.18 8.32 9.86
CA GLN A 104 7.04 9.61 9.21
C GLN A 104 5.72 9.66 8.44
N TRP A 105 4.96 10.74 8.64
CA TRP A 105 3.66 10.96 8.00
C TRP A 105 3.73 12.16 7.07
N LYS A 106 3.22 12.00 5.85
CA LYS A 106 3.21 13.08 4.86
C LYS A 106 1.88 13.09 4.11
N GLN A 107 1.27 14.28 4.03
CA GLN A 107 0.12 14.47 3.15
C GLN A 107 0.56 14.46 1.69
N GLY A 108 -0.15 13.70 0.85
CA GLY A 108 0.15 13.65 -0.57
C GLY A 108 -0.82 12.76 -1.35
N ASP A 109 -0.97 13.10 -2.62
CA ASP A 109 -1.68 12.27 -3.59
C ASP A 109 -0.74 11.14 -4.06
N VAL A 110 -1.29 9.94 -4.23
CA VAL A 110 -0.54 8.79 -4.80
C VAL A 110 0.01 9.11 -6.19
N ALA A 111 -0.62 9.99 -6.95
CA ALA A 111 -0.13 10.47 -8.24
C ALA A 111 1.20 11.23 -8.15
N ALA A 112 1.53 11.81 -6.98
CA ALA A 112 2.79 12.49 -6.70
C ALA A 112 3.73 11.68 -5.79
N LEU A 113 3.41 10.40 -5.55
CA LEU A 113 4.20 9.52 -4.69
C LEU A 113 5.64 9.40 -5.22
N LYS A 114 6.60 9.59 -4.32
CA LYS A 114 8.03 9.35 -4.54
C LYS A 114 8.56 8.40 -3.48
N ASN A 115 9.61 7.68 -3.81
CA ASN A 115 10.31 6.84 -2.84
C ASN A 115 10.95 7.71 -1.75
N PRO A 116 10.58 7.57 -0.47
CA PRO A 116 11.17 8.32 0.62
C PRO A 116 12.56 7.83 1.05
N SER A 117 12.97 6.65 0.58
CA SER A 117 14.27 6.01 0.89
C SER A 117 14.87 5.41 -0.39
N PRO A 118 15.33 6.25 -1.34
CA PRO A 118 15.75 5.79 -2.67
C PRO A 118 17.03 4.94 -2.65
N ASP A 119 17.84 5.07 -1.61
CA ASP A 119 19.12 4.35 -1.47
C ASP A 119 18.97 2.97 -0.81
N GLU A 120 17.75 2.60 -0.44
CA GLU A 120 17.45 1.34 0.25
C GLU A 120 16.38 0.54 -0.50
N VAL A 121 16.38 -0.76 -0.27
CA VAL A 121 15.32 -1.65 -0.76
C VAL A 121 14.36 -1.97 0.38
N GLY A 122 13.07 -1.79 0.13
CA GLY A 122 12.03 -1.99 1.11
C GLY A 122 10.77 -2.62 0.56
N THR A 123 9.67 -2.39 1.26
CA THR A 123 8.35 -2.92 0.88
C THR A 123 7.32 -1.81 0.86
N VAL A 124 6.52 -1.76 -0.19
CA VAL A 124 5.28 -0.98 -0.22
C VAL A 124 4.14 -1.90 0.23
N ILE A 125 3.44 -1.51 1.29
CA ILE A 125 2.23 -2.20 1.75
C ILE A 125 1.05 -1.26 1.63
N CYS A 126 -0.09 -1.73 1.11
CA CYS A 126 -1.23 -0.84 0.96
C CYS A 126 -2.55 -1.60 0.99
N ASN A 127 -3.53 -0.98 1.64
CA ASN A 127 -4.94 -1.32 1.55
C ASN A 127 -5.67 -0.13 0.88
N PRO A 128 -5.54 0.03 -0.46
CA PRO A 128 -6.11 1.17 -1.16
C PRO A 128 -7.63 1.13 -1.10
N PRO A 129 -8.32 2.25 -1.37
CA PRO A 129 -9.78 2.27 -1.38
C PRO A 129 -10.34 1.30 -2.43
N TYR A 130 -11.42 0.59 -2.07
CA TYR A 130 -12.18 -0.31 -2.92
C TYR A 130 -13.66 -0.32 -2.49
N GLY A 131 -14.54 -0.83 -3.36
CA GLY A 131 -15.98 -0.91 -3.12
C GLY A 131 -16.72 0.41 -3.30
N GLU A 132 -18.05 0.34 -3.35
CA GLU A 132 -18.94 1.47 -3.69
C GLU A 132 -18.89 2.65 -2.70
N ARG A 133 -18.37 2.45 -1.49
CA ARG A 133 -18.33 3.48 -0.44
C ARG A 133 -17.27 4.56 -0.67
N LEU A 134 -16.30 4.33 -1.56
CA LEU A 134 -15.09 5.17 -1.68
C LEU A 134 -14.85 5.72 -3.09
N GLY A 135 -15.79 5.55 -4.02
CA GLY A 135 -15.68 6.15 -5.35
C GLY A 135 -16.47 5.40 -6.41
N THR A 136 -16.60 6.03 -7.59
CA THR A 136 -17.12 5.35 -8.76
C THR A 136 -16.10 4.38 -9.33
N THR A 137 -16.54 3.29 -9.95
CA THR A 137 -15.66 2.30 -10.58
C THR A 137 -14.60 2.91 -11.51
N PRO A 138 -14.92 3.90 -12.38
CA PRO A 138 -13.90 4.57 -13.21
C PRO A 138 -12.82 5.30 -12.40
N ALA A 139 -13.18 5.96 -11.29
CA ALA A 139 -12.21 6.66 -10.45
C ALA A 139 -11.26 5.67 -9.74
N LEU A 140 -11.77 4.53 -9.29
CA LEU A 140 -10.95 3.47 -8.68
C LEU A 140 -9.99 2.85 -9.72
N ILE A 141 -10.47 2.57 -10.93
CA ILE A 141 -9.61 2.08 -12.03
C ILE A 141 -8.47 3.07 -12.32
N ALA A 142 -8.79 4.37 -12.40
CA ALA A 142 -7.79 5.42 -12.62
C ALA A 142 -6.77 5.46 -11.46
N LEU A 143 -7.24 5.40 -10.21
CA LEU A 143 -6.39 5.39 -9.01
C LEU A 143 -5.39 4.23 -9.04
N TYR A 144 -5.88 2.99 -9.26
CA TYR A 144 -5.02 1.81 -9.29
C TYR A 144 -4.04 1.83 -10.46
N SER A 145 -4.46 2.36 -11.62
CA SER A 145 -3.59 2.52 -12.80
C SER A 145 -2.45 3.50 -12.51
N VAL A 146 -2.76 4.66 -11.94
CA VAL A 146 -1.76 5.66 -11.52
C VAL A 146 -0.85 5.09 -10.44
N PHE A 147 -1.42 4.41 -9.45
CA PHE A 147 -0.64 3.79 -8.38
C PHE A 147 0.36 2.75 -8.94
N GLY A 148 -0.09 1.85 -9.83
CA GLY A 148 0.79 0.89 -10.48
C GLY A 148 1.90 1.54 -11.31
N GLN A 149 1.63 2.67 -11.95
CA GLN A 149 2.65 3.44 -12.67
C GLN A 149 3.68 4.05 -11.71
N ARG A 150 3.23 4.61 -10.57
CA ARG A 150 4.13 5.17 -9.54
C ARG A 150 5.00 4.09 -8.91
N LEU A 151 4.44 2.94 -8.59
CA LEU A 151 5.22 1.82 -8.09
C LEU A 151 6.38 1.46 -9.05
N LYS A 152 6.09 1.32 -10.34
CA LYS A 152 7.12 0.99 -11.34
C LYS A 152 8.15 2.08 -11.56
N ASN A 153 7.78 3.35 -11.43
CA ASN A 153 8.68 4.47 -11.68
C ASN A 153 9.58 4.80 -10.48
N GLU A 154 9.07 4.66 -9.26
CA GLU A 154 9.70 5.18 -8.05
C GLU A 154 10.31 4.08 -7.17
N PHE A 155 9.82 2.83 -7.27
CA PHE A 155 10.17 1.75 -6.34
C PHE A 155 10.80 0.54 -7.04
N GLY A 156 11.62 0.77 -8.07
CA GLY A 156 12.38 -0.31 -8.72
C GLY A 156 13.20 -1.12 -7.71
N GLY A 157 13.17 -2.44 -7.80
CA GLY A 157 13.85 -3.36 -6.86
C GLY A 157 13.07 -3.66 -5.57
N TRP A 158 12.03 -2.88 -5.24
CA TRP A 158 11.22 -3.07 -4.04
C TRP A 158 10.19 -4.19 -4.18
N ASN A 159 9.69 -4.66 -3.04
CA ASN A 159 8.49 -5.49 -2.99
C ASN A 159 7.25 -4.61 -2.82
N ALA A 160 6.11 -5.07 -3.34
CA ALA A 160 4.82 -4.46 -3.05
C ALA A 160 3.81 -5.53 -2.60
N SER A 161 2.99 -5.21 -1.62
CA SER A 161 1.94 -6.08 -1.08
C SER A 161 0.64 -5.31 -0.98
N ILE A 162 -0.28 -5.56 -1.91
CA ILE A 162 -1.50 -4.79 -2.07
C ILE A 162 -2.71 -5.66 -1.75
N PHE A 163 -3.61 -5.10 -0.95
CA PHE A 163 -4.80 -5.77 -0.45
C PHE A 163 -6.06 -5.16 -1.06
N SER A 164 -7.01 -5.97 -1.50
CA SER A 164 -8.29 -5.47 -2.05
C SER A 164 -9.38 -6.56 -1.98
N SER A 165 -10.64 -6.14 -1.83
CA SER A 165 -11.78 -7.04 -2.04
C SER A 165 -12.10 -7.24 -3.52
N GLU A 166 -11.57 -6.41 -4.41
CA GLU A 166 -11.82 -6.47 -5.85
C GLU A 166 -10.54 -6.82 -6.60
N SER A 167 -10.41 -8.09 -6.99
CA SER A 167 -9.22 -8.58 -7.69
C SER A 167 -8.99 -7.89 -9.05
N THR A 168 -10.04 -7.45 -9.71
CA THR A 168 -10.00 -6.71 -10.98
C THR A 168 -9.31 -5.35 -10.84
N LEU A 169 -9.46 -4.67 -9.70
CA LEU A 169 -8.73 -3.44 -9.43
C LEU A 169 -7.22 -3.71 -9.27
N LEU A 170 -6.83 -4.84 -8.66
CA LEU A 170 -5.43 -5.22 -8.57
C LEU A 170 -4.79 -5.48 -9.94
N ASP A 171 -5.56 -5.89 -10.94
CA ASP A 171 -5.07 -6.09 -12.30
C ASP A 171 -4.80 -4.75 -13.01
N CYS A 172 -5.46 -3.66 -12.57
CA CYS A 172 -5.21 -2.29 -13.06
C CYS A 172 -3.81 -1.76 -12.68
N LEU A 173 -3.13 -2.36 -11.68
CA LEU A 173 -1.72 -2.04 -11.39
C LEU A 173 -0.78 -2.41 -12.55
N ARG A 174 -1.21 -3.29 -13.44
CA ARG A 174 -0.43 -3.79 -14.59
C ARG A 174 0.94 -4.32 -14.17
N MET A 175 0.94 -5.10 -13.09
CA MET A 175 2.10 -5.82 -12.56
C MET A 175 1.75 -7.30 -12.37
N ARG A 176 2.73 -8.17 -12.60
CA ARG A 176 2.56 -9.62 -12.38
C ARG A 176 2.83 -9.94 -10.92
N SER A 177 1.82 -10.44 -10.20
CA SER A 177 2.01 -10.96 -8.85
C SER A 177 2.74 -12.31 -8.87
N HIS A 178 3.65 -12.51 -7.94
CA HIS A 178 4.33 -13.79 -7.75
C HIS A 178 3.67 -14.64 -6.65
N ARG A 179 2.87 -14.02 -5.79
CA ARG A 179 2.14 -14.68 -4.71
C ARG A 179 0.80 -14.00 -4.46
N GLN A 180 -0.19 -14.78 -4.07
CA GLN A 180 -1.46 -14.25 -3.59
C GLN A 180 -1.98 -15.05 -2.39
N PHE A 181 -2.73 -14.37 -1.53
CA PHE A 181 -3.33 -14.95 -0.33
C PHE A 181 -4.78 -14.51 -0.23
N LYS A 182 -5.67 -15.45 0.11
CA LYS A 182 -7.03 -15.13 0.50
C LYS A 182 -7.02 -14.54 1.91
N ALA A 183 -7.81 -13.51 2.14
CA ALA A 183 -7.96 -12.84 3.43
C ALA A 183 -9.40 -12.35 3.60
N LYS A 184 -9.72 -11.81 4.77
CA LYS A 184 -11.01 -11.15 5.05
C LYS A 184 -10.77 -9.78 5.65
N ASN A 185 -11.65 -8.82 5.30
CA ASN A 185 -11.76 -7.54 5.97
C ASN A 185 -13.20 -7.38 6.48
N GLY A 186 -13.41 -7.72 7.75
CA GLY A 186 -14.75 -7.91 8.27
C GLY A 186 -15.50 -9.01 7.49
N PRO A 187 -16.69 -8.73 6.94
CA PRO A 187 -17.46 -9.69 6.15
C PRO A 187 -16.93 -9.86 4.71
N LEU A 188 -16.07 -8.96 4.23
CA LEU A 188 -15.62 -8.94 2.84
C LEU A 188 -14.51 -9.97 2.59
N ASP A 189 -14.67 -10.79 1.57
CA ASP A 189 -13.60 -11.61 1.05
C ASP A 189 -12.62 -10.74 0.27
N CYS A 190 -11.34 -10.88 0.58
CA CYS A 190 -10.28 -10.06 0.05
C CYS A 190 -9.13 -10.92 -0.48
N VAL A 191 -8.33 -10.30 -1.32
CA VAL A 191 -7.10 -10.90 -1.85
C VAL A 191 -5.93 -9.95 -1.56
N GLN A 192 -4.85 -10.50 -1.03
CA GLN A 192 -3.55 -9.86 -0.95
C GLN A 192 -2.68 -10.39 -2.07
N LYS A 193 -2.20 -9.53 -2.96
CA LYS A 193 -1.25 -9.88 -4.02
C LYS A 193 0.11 -9.27 -3.72
N ASN A 194 1.16 -10.09 -3.84
CA ASN A 194 2.54 -9.65 -3.67
C ASN A 194 3.23 -9.57 -5.03
N TYR A 195 3.99 -8.49 -5.19
CA TYR A 195 4.69 -8.14 -6.43
C TYR A 195 6.15 -7.86 -6.13
N GLN A 196 7.03 -8.25 -7.06
CA GLN A 196 8.38 -7.73 -7.13
C GLN A 196 8.41 -6.64 -8.19
N ILE A 197 8.81 -5.44 -7.82
CA ILE A 197 8.88 -4.31 -8.74
C ILE A 197 10.23 -4.41 -9.47
N SER A 198 10.19 -4.62 -10.78
CA SER A 198 11.41 -4.69 -11.58
C SER A 198 12.18 -3.38 -11.52
N GLU A 199 13.49 -3.45 -11.38
CA GLU A 199 14.35 -2.28 -11.59
C GLU A 199 14.12 -1.75 -13.00
N ARG A 200 13.98 -0.43 -13.11
CA ARG A 200 13.93 0.22 -14.39
C ARG A 200 15.32 0.04 -15.02
N LYS A 201 15.46 -0.86 -15.96
CA LYS A 201 16.61 -0.81 -16.84
C LYS A 201 16.57 0.58 -17.46
N GLU A 202 17.59 1.38 -17.23
CA GLU A 202 17.84 2.54 -18.07
C GLU A 202 17.99 2.00 -19.50
N SER A 203 16.85 1.89 -20.19
CA SER A 203 16.93 1.85 -21.64
C SER A 203 17.53 3.20 -21.98
N SER A 204 18.68 3.19 -22.56
CA SER A 204 19.21 4.30 -23.36
C SER A 204 18.22 4.54 -24.51
N VAL A 205 17.07 5.10 -24.17
CA VAL A 205 16.16 5.66 -25.14
C VAL A 205 16.72 7.05 -25.41
N GLU A 206 17.64 7.09 -26.35
CA GLU A 206 17.87 8.30 -27.11
C GLU A 206 16.47 8.86 -27.45
N ASN A 207 16.17 9.99 -26.81
CA ASN A 207 15.08 10.91 -27.08
C ASN A 207 13.74 10.28 -27.57
N PRO A 208 12.76 9.96 -26.67
CA PRO A 208 11.52 9.30 -27.09
C PRO A 208 10.59 10.18 -27.92
N LEU A 209 11.00 11.35 -28.38
CA LEU A 209 10.17 12.35 -29.04
C LEU A 209 10.49 12.57 -30.54
N GLU A 210 11.43 11.86 -31.11
CA GLU A 210 11.45 11.70 -32.56
C GLU A 210 10.58 10.49 -32.97
N PHE A 211 9.29 10.63 -32.77
CA PHE A 211 8.31 9.71 -33.29
C PHE A 211 8.26 9.95 -34.81
N ASP A 212 8.91 9.10 -35.57
CA ASP A 212 8.82 9.12 -37.03
C ASP A 212 7.37 8.77 -37.45
N ARG A 213 6.60 9.84 -37.69
CA ARG A 213 5.19 9.75 -38.13
C ARG A 213 5.04 9.07 -39.49
N THR A 214 6.13 8.89 -40.22
CA THR A 214 6.16 8.28 -41.54
C THR A 214 6.53 6.79 -41.50
N SER A 215 6.96 6.29 -40.36
CA SER A 215 7.26 4.86 -40.22
C SER A 215 6.03 4.01 -40.49
N THR A 216 6.22 2.87 -41.15
CA THR A 216 5.13 1.90 -41.42
C THR A 216 4.35 1.51 -40.17
N VAL A 217 5.04 1.39 -39.03
CA VAL A 217 4.41 1.07 -37.73
C VAL A 217 3.53 2.22 -37.23
N ALA A 218 3.97 3.47 -37.37
CA ALA A 218 3.18 4.64 -36.99
C ALA A 218 1.93 4.80 -37.87
N VAL A 219 2.07 4.60 -39.17
CA VAL A 219 0.96 4.63 -40.12
C VAL A 219 -0.05 3.52 -39.84
N ASP A 220 0.42 2.29 -39.58
CA ASP A 220 -0.46 1.18 -39.22
C ASP A 220 -1.19 1.41 -37.91
N PHE A 221 -0.51 1.97 -36.91
CA PHE A 221 -1.14 2.33 -35.65
C PHE A 221 -2.22 3.40 -35.84
N ALA A 222 -1.91 4.46 -36.57
CA ALA A 222 -2.87 5.53 -36.89
C ALA A 222 -4.10 4.99 -37.64
N ASN A 223 -3.91 4.11 -38.61
CA ASN A 223 -4.99 3.48 -39.36
C ASN A 223 -5.89 2.59 -38.48
N ARG A 224 -5.29 1.82 -37.56
CA ARG A 224 -6.03 1.00 -36.58
C ARG A 224 -6.80 1.86 -35.59
N LEU A 225 -6.21 2.95 -35.13
CA LEU A 225 -6.86 3.91 -34.25
C LEU A 225 -8.08 4.55 -34.91
N GLN A 226 -7.94 5.02 -36.14
CA GLN A 226 -9.06 5.59 -36.92
C GLN A 226 -10.20 4.56 -37.15
N LYS A 227 -9.88 3.31 -37.47
CA LYS A 227 -10.89 2.25 -37.61
C LYS A 227 -11.63 2.01 -36.28
N ASN A 228 -10.95 2.05 -35.17
CA ASN A 228 -11.57 1.87 -33.86
C ASN A 228 -12.44 3.07 -33.47
N ILE A 229 -11.99 4.30 -33.74
CA ILE A 229 -12.79 5.52 -33.52
C ILE A 229 -14.09 5.42 -34.30
N LYS A 230 -14.06 5.13 -35.62
CA LYS A 230 -15.26 4.95 -36.43
C LYS A 230 -16.22 3.88 -35.91
N LYS A 231 -15.68 2.79 -35.31
CA LYS A 231 -16.52 1.76 -34.67
C LYS A 231 -17.22 2.29 -33.41
N ILE A 232 -16.48 3.04 -32.60
CA ILE A 232 -16.98 3.64 -31.36
C ILE A 232 -18.05 4.70 -31.69
N GLU A 233 -17.81 5.57 -32.66
CA GLU A 233 -18.78 6.57 -33.14
C GLU A 233 -20.07 5.91 -33.64
N LYS A 234 -19.94 4.84 -34.45
CA LYS A 234 -21.10 4.08 -34.92
C LYS A 234 -21.88 3.44 -33.78
N TRP A 235 -21.19 2.89 -32.81
CA TRP A 235 -21.80 2.28 -31.61
C TRP A 235 -22.50 3.38 -30.77
N ALA A 236 -21.83 4.52 -30.52
CA ALA A 236 -22.37 5.62 -29.74
C ALA A 236 -23.69 6.16 -30.40
N LYS A 237 -23.69 6.34 -31.70
CA LYS A 237 -24.92 6.72 -32.46
C LYS A 237 -26.05 5.69 -32.31
N GLN A 238 -25.73 4.40 -32.31
CA GLN A 238 -26.72 3.34 -32.10
C GLN A 238 -27.30 3.32 -30.68
N GLN A 239 -26.54 3.86 -29.71
CA GLN A 239 -26.98 3.96 -28.31
C GLN A 239 -27.62 5.32 -27.98
N GLY A 240 -27.76 6.22 -28.96
CA GLY A 240 -28.31 7.57 -28.74
C GLY A 240 -27.37 8.48 -27.93
N LEU A 241 -26.08 8.18 -27.92
CA LEU A 241 -25.03 8.97 -27.25
C LEU A 241 -24.37 9.88 -28.30
N ASP A 242 -25.07 10.97 -28.68
CA ASP A 242 -24.47 12.02 -29.52
C ASP A 242 -23.59 12.92 -28.62
N ALA A 243 -22.34 13.16 -29.10
CA ALA A 243 -21.37 14.05 -28.48
C ALA A 243 -21.66 15.51 -28.79
#